data_263594f0a4555cc5a09df97b2b9b600a
#
_entry.id   263594f0a4555cc5a09df97b2b9b600a
#
_cell.length_a   1.000
_cell.length_b   1.000
_cell.length_c   1.000
_cell.angle_alpha   90.00
_cell.angle_beta   90.00
_cell.angle_gamma   90.00
#
_symmetry.space_group_name_H-M   'P 1'
#
loop_
_entity.id
_entity.type
_entity.pdbx_description
1 polymer ?
#
loop_
_entity_poly.entity_id
_entity_poly.type
_entity_poly.pdbx_seq_one_letter_code
_entity_poly.pdbx_strand_id
1 'polypeptide(L)'
;MSKNKRKWRNLTHLAGMCLLVTAVLSGCSGAGTNQEGAPDRKDGKVKVEATLFPYYDFARQVGGDYVDVSLIVPAGMDTHSFEPTASDLIRMGHADLLLYNG
;
A
#
# COMPACT_ATOMS: atom_id res chain seq x y z
N MET A 1 -15.99 55.72 -33.66
CA MET A 1 -16.35 54.30 -33.76
C MET A 1 -15.16 53.34 -33.58
N SER A 2 -14.09 53.74 -32.91
CA SER A 2 -12.89 52.90 -32.86
C SER A 2 -12.58 52.27 -31.47
N LYS A 3 -13.27 52.68 -30.41
CA LYS A 3 -13.02 52.21 -29.04
C LYS A 3 -13.60 50.81 -28.72
N ASN A 4 -14.56 50.33 -29.52
CA ASN A 4 -15.26 49.08 -29.22
C ASN A 4 -14.50 47.85 -29.74
N LYS A 5 -13.69 48.01 -30.81
CA LYS A 5 -12.90 46.88 -31.39
C LYS A 5 -11.74 46.45 -30.51
N ARG A 6 -11.19 47.34 -29.68
CA ARG A 6 -10.09 47.01 -28.75
C ARG A 6 -10.55 46.21 -27.53
N LYS A 7 -11.77 46.51 -27.04
CA LYS A 7 -12.36 45.74 -25.93
C LYS A 7 -12.67 44.29 -26.32
N TRP A 8 -13.11 44.04 -27.52
CA TRP A 8 -13.41 42.69 -28.02
C TRP A 8 -12.16 41.86 -28.26
N ARG A 9 -11.09 42.47 -28.73
CA ARG A 9 -9.80 41.76 -28.93
C ARG A 9 -9.19 41.31 -27.59
N ASN A 10 -9.28 42.13 -26.58
CA ASN A 10 -8.76 41.76 -25.25
C ASN A 10 -9.64 40.70 -24.56
N LEU A 11 -10.95 40.69 -24.84
CA LEU A 11 -11.86 39.68 -24.33
C LEU A 11 -11.59 38.29 -24.95
N THR A 12 -11.26 38.24 -26.24
CA THR A 12 -10.89 36.97 -26.91
C THR A 12 -9.55 36.44 -26.45
N HIS A 13 -8.58 37.29 -26.12
CA HIS A 13 -7.31 36.86 -25.55
C HIS A 13 -7.42 36.34 -24.11
N LEU A 14 -8.30 37.01 -23.30
CA LEU A 14 -8.60 36.54 -21.94
C LEU A 14 -9.35 35.19 -21.92
N ALA A 15 -10.30 35.00 -22.85
CA ALA A 15 -11.01 33.72 -22.98
C ALA A 15 -10.10 32.60 -23.47
N GLY A 16 -9.18 32.90 -24.40
CA GLY A 16 -8.19 31.91 -24.88
C GLY A 16 -7.16 31.51 -23.81
N MET A 17 -6.77 32.45 -22.95
CA MET A 17 -5.81 32.20 -21.89
C MET A 17 -6.41 31.36 -20.73
N CYS A 18 -7.71 31.56 -20.42
CA CYS A 18 -8.43 30.72 -19.47
C CYS A 18 -8.59 29.27 -19.96
N LEU A 19 -8.79 29.05 -21.26
CA LEU A 19 -8.94 27.73 -21.85
C LEU A 19 -7.62 26.93 -21.86
N LEU A 20 -6.48 27.63 -21.98
CA LEU A 20 -5.14 26.99 -21.92
C LEU A 20 -4.74 26.61 -20.49
N VAL A 21 -5.17 27.35 -19.47
CA VAL A 21 -4.83 27.05 -18.07
C VAL A 21 -5.62 25.85 -17.53
N THR A 22 -6.85 25.62 -18.02
CA THR A 22 -7.65 24.45 -17.60
C THR A 22 -7.18 23.13 -18.20
N ALA A 23 -6.45 23.17 -19.32
CA ALA A 23 -5.92 21.94 -19.95
C ALA A 23 -4.70 21.37 -19.23
N VAL A 24 -4.01 22.15 -18.38
CA VAL A 24 -2.80 21.67 -17.67
C VAL A 24 -3.13 21.00 -16.33
N LEU A 25 -4.34 21.19 -15.78
CA LEU A 25 -4.74 20.58 -14.50
C LEU A 25 -5.38 19.20 -14.63
N SER A 26 -5.66 18.70 -15.82
CA SER A 26 -6.23 17.36 -16.04
C SER A 26 -5.19 16.27 -16.33
N GLY A 27 -3.91 16.55 -16.12
CA GLY A 27 -2.80 15.63 -16.39
C GLY A 27 -2.42 14.67 -15.27
N CYS A 28 -3.16 14.54 -14.19
CA CYS A 28 -2.87 13.59 -13.09
C CYS A 28 -3.98 12.55 -12.92
N SER A 29 -4.37 11.89 -14.00
CA SER A 29 -5.24 10.73 -13.93
C SER A 29 -4.75 9.68 -14.90
N GLY A 30 -3.74 8.93 -14.46
CA GLY A 30 -3.21 7.87 -15.31
C GLY A 30 -1.87 7.31 -14.87
N ALA A 31 -1.54 7.33 -13.58
CA ALA A 31 -0.60 6.37 -13.05
C ALA A 31 -1.42 5.09 -12.82
N GLY A 32 -1.50 4.25 -13.84
CA GLY A 32 -1.79 2.86 -13.66
C GLY A 32 -0.69 2.31 -12.75
N THR A 33 -0.93 2.33 -11.45
CA THR A 33 -0.24 1.42 -10.56
C THR A 33 -0.67 0.04 -11.01
N ASN A 34 0.22 -0.66 -11.70
CA ASN A 34 0.21 -2.10 -11.69
C ASN A 34 0.26 -2.47 -10.22
N GLN A 35 -0.90 -2.70 -9.61
CA GLN A 35 -1.01 -3.50 -8.41
C GLN A 35 -0.63 -4.91 -8.84
N GLU A 36 0.68 -5.16 -8.90
CA GLU A 36 1.18 -6.52 -8.84
C GLU A 36 0.61 -7.11 -7.57
N GLY A 37 -0.43 -7.91 -7.77
CA GLY A 37 -0.89 -8.91 -6.85
C GLY A 37 -0.97 -8.48 -5.39
N ALA A 38 -1.92 -7.61 -5.03
CA ALA A 38 -2.41 -7.65 -3.66
C ALA A 38 -2.84 -9.11 -3.42
N PRO A 39 -2.25 -9.82 -2.44
CA PRO A 39 -2.61 -11.20 -2.18
C PRO A 39 -4.12 -11.27 -1.99
N ASP A 40 -4.77 -12.25 -2.62
CA ASP A 40 -6.21 -12.49 -2.54
C ASP A 40 -6.57 -12.73 -1.07
N ARG A 41 -6.89 -11.66 -0.37
CA ARG A 41 -7.25 -11.68 1.05
C ARG A 41 -8.69 -12.12 1.17
N LYS A 42 -8.91 -13.42 1.25
CA LYS A 42 -10.25 -14.00 1.43
C LYS A 42 -10.96 -13.43 2.65
N ASP A 43 -10.21 -12.99 3.66
CA ASP A 43 -10.75 -12.55 4.97
C ASP A 43 -10.48 -11.06 5.25
N GLY A 44 -9.82 -10.34 4.35
CA GLY A 44 -9.45 -8.93 4.55
C GLY A 44 -8.41 -8.67 5.64
N LYS A 45 -7.87 -9.73 6.29
CA LYS A 45 -6.88 -9.63 7.36
C LYS A 45 -5.45 -9.61 6.81
N VAL A 46 -4.57 -8.88 7.47
CA VAL A 46 -3.13 -8.89 7.19
C VAL A 46 -2.53 -10.16 7.77
N LYS A 47 -1.89 -10.97 6.94
CA LYS A 47 -1.19 -12.19 7.36
C LYS A 47 0.18 -11.85 7.90
N VAL A 48 0.42 -12.16 9.16
CA VAL A 48 1.67 -11.89 9.86
C VAL A 48 2.30 -13.20 10.31
N GLU A 49 3.54 -13.44 9.90
CA GLU A 49 4.36 -14.53 10.44
C GLU A 49 5.37 -13.94 11.43
N ALA A 50 5.37 -14.44 12.66
CA ALA A 50 6.28 -14.00 13.72
C ALA A 50 7.24 -15.14 14.09
N THR A 51 8.54 -14.84 14.17
CA THR A 51 9.53 -15.86 14.50
C THR A 51 9.50 -16.25 15.97
N LEU A 52 9.26 -15.28 16.86
CA LEU A 52 9.31 -15.47 18.32
C LEU A 52 7.98 -15.08 18.97
N PHE A 53 7.68 -15.72 20.09
CA PHE A 53 6.45 -15.49 20.86
C PHE A 53 6.21 -14.02 21.23
N PRO A 54 7.19 -13.22 21.68
CA PRO A 54 6.95 -11.81 21.98
C PRO A 54 6.42 -11.01 20.80
N TYR A 55 6.91 -11.27 19.58
CA TYR A 55 6.44 -10.59 18.36
C TYR A 55 5.03 -11.04 17.96
N TYR A 56 4.76 -12.34 18.13
CA TYR A 56 3.44 -12.91 17.92
C TYR A 56 2.39 -12.24 18.83
N ASP A 57 2.70 -12.20 20.13
CA ASP A 57 1.78 -11.61 21.12
C ASP A 57 1.57 -10.12 20.89
N PHE A 58 2.65 -9.38 20.63
CA PHE A 58 2.60 -7.96 20.33
C PHE A 58 1.79 -7.67 19.05
N ALA A 59 2.03 -8.41 17.98
CA ALA A 59 1.29 -8.23 16.73
C ALA A 59 -0.21 -8.46 16.91
N ARG A 60 -0.60 -9.47 17.69
CA ARG A 60 -2.01 -9.73 18.01
C ARG A 60 -2.65 -8.61 18.83
N GLN A 61 -1.94 -8.10 19.83
CA GLN A 61 -2.47 -7.04 20.69
C GLN A 61 -2.64 -5.73 19.93
N VAL A 62 -1.71 -5.40 19.03
CA VAL A 62 -1.77 -4.17 18.24
C VAL A 62 -2.74 -4.29 17.07
N GLY A 63 -2.71 -5.42 16.36
CA GLY A 63 -3.49 -5.63 15.13
C GLY A 63 -4.94 -6.04 15.37
N GLY A 64 -5.23 -6.66 16.53
CA GLY A 64 -6.58 -7.11 16.89
C GLY A 64 -7.24 -7.94 15.79
N ASP A 65 -8.44 -7.55 15.39
CA ASP A 65 -9.24 -8.26 14.39
C ASP A 65 -8.76 -8.04 12.94
N TYR A 66 -7.81 -7.14 12.72
CA TYR A 66 -7.30 -6.80 11.39
C TYR A 66 -6.13 -7.69 10.93
N VAL A 67 -5.59 -8.52 11.82
CA VAL A 67 -4.45 -9.38 11.53
C VAL A 67 -4.78 -10.85 11.77
N ASP A 68 -4.11 -11.70 11.01
CA ASP A 68 -4.01 -13.14 11.23
C ASP A 68 -2.52 -13.45 11.50
N VAL A 69 -2.18 -13.75 12.75
CA VAL A 69 -0.80 -13.90 13.19
C VAL A 69 -0.50 -15.36 13.45
N SER A 70 0.55 -15.87 12.84
CA SER A 70 1.11 -17.21 13.06
C SER A 70 2.47 -17.13 13.72
N LEU A 71 2.80 -18.13 14.55
CA LEU A 71 4.09 -18.27 15.20
C LEU A 71 4.91 -19.35 14.47
N ILE A 72 6.14 -19.01 14.09
CA ILE A 72 7.04 -19.93 13.37
C ILE A 72 7.76 -20.87 14.37
N VAL A 73 8.42 -20.28 15.37
CA VAL A 73 9.09 -21.08 16.43
C VAL A 73 8.07 -21.41 17.50
N PRO A 74 7.74 -22.70 17.73
CA PRO A 74 6.79 -23.09 18.77
C PRO A 74 7.19 -22.56 20.14
N ALA A 75 6.20 -22.18 20.96
CA ALA A 75 6.45 -21.69 22.31
C ALA A 75 7.21 -22.75 23.14
N GLY A 76 8.28 -22.32 23.79
CA GLY A 76 9.13 -23.21 24.61
C GLY A 76 10.19 -23.97 23.84
N MET A 77 10.28 -23.83 22.52
CA MET A 77 11.38 -24.41 21.74
C MET A 77 12.58 -23.47 21.77
N ASP A 78 13.77 -24.04 21.82
CA ASP A 78 15.02 -23.30 21.70
C ASP A 78 15.20 -22.79 20.27
N THR A 79 15.34 -21.48 20.16
CA THR A 79 15.48 -20.78 18.88
C THR A 79 16.77 -21.10 18.12
N HIS A 80 17.83 -21.51 18.85
CA HIS A 80 19.13 -21.85 18.26
C HIS A 80 19.13 -23.23 17.59
N SER A 81 18.22 -24.10 18.00
CA SER A 81 18.08 -25.45 17.44
C SER A 81 16.90 -25.60 16.50
N PHE A 82 16.11 -24.56 16.32
CA PHE A 82 14.94 -24.59 15.45
C PHE A 82 15.34 -24.43 13.98
N GLU A 83 14.92 -25.40 13.17
CA GLU A 83 15.03 -25.34 11.71
C GLU A 83 13.63 -25.23 11.10
N PRO A 84 13.33 -24.17 10.32
CA PRO A 84 12.06 -24.05 9.63
C PRO A 84 11.84 -25.20 8.65
N THR A 85 10.64 -25.77 8.67
CA THR A 85 10.24 -26.77 7.68
C THR A 85 9.94 -26.11 6.32
N ALA A 86 9.85 -26.93 5.25
CA ALA A 86 9.45 -26.42 3.94
C ALA A 86 8.08 -25.75 3.97
N SER A 87 7.14 -26.22 4.79
CA SER A 87 5.84 -25.59 4.97
C SER A 87 5.92 -24.23 5.68
N ASP A 88 6.85 -24.07 6.62
CA ASP A 88 7.09 -22.79 7.29
C ASP A 88 7.63 -21.75 6.29
N LEU A 89 8.58 -22.17 5.45
CA LEU A 89 9.13 -21.30 4.40
C LEU A 89 8.06 -20.86 3.40
N ILE A 90 7.15 -21.76 3.03
CA ILE A 90 6.03 -21.43 2.14
C ILE A 90 5.10 -20.42 2.83
N ARG A 91 4.75 -20.61 4.10
CA ARG A 91 3.92 -19.68 4.85
C ARG A 91 4.56 -18.28 4.94
N MET A 92 5.86 -18.24 5.28
CA MET A 92 6.62 -16.98 5.31
C MET A 92 6.61 -16.27 3.96
N GLY A 93 6.73 -17.01 2.85
CA GLY A 93 6.66 -16.46 1.49
C GLY A 93 5.29 -15.91 1.09
N HIS A 94 4.22 -16.35 1.76
CA HIS A 94 2.85 -15.91 1.53
C HIS A 94 2.34 -14.92 2.58
N ALA A 95 3.17 -14.54 3.55
CA ALA A 95 2.83 -13.54 4.55
C ALA A 95 2.90 -12.12 3.97
N ASP A 96 1.99 -11.25 4.44
CA ASP A 96 2.05 -9.82 4.14
C ASP A 96 3.16 -9.14 4.95
N LEU A 97 3.48 -9.68 6.15
CA LEU A 97 4.47 -9.16 7.07
C LEU A 97 5.19 -10.29 7.79
N LEU A 98 6.51 -10.21 7.84
CA LEU A 98 7.37 -11.09 8.63
C LEU A 98 8.04 -10.30 9.76
N LEU A 99 7.80 -10.72 11.01
CA LEU A 99 8.41 -10.15 12.21
C LEU A 99 9.52 -11.09 12.69
N TYR A 100 10.74 -10.64 12.62
CA TYR A 100 11.91 -11.44 13.01
C TYR A 100 12.92 -10.61 13.81
N ASN A 101 13.79 -11.34 14.53
CA ASN A 101 14.93 -10.75 15.20
C ASN A 101 16.17 -10.99 14.32
N GLY A 102 16.81 -9.89 13.95
CA GLY A 102 18.03 -9.91 13.15
C GLY A 102 19.28 -9.74 13.99
#